data_2777ec2de454adfada2aeb54720c3d6c
#
_entry.id   2777ec2de454adfada2aeb54720c3d6c
#
_cell.length_a   1.000
_cell.length_b   1.000
_cell.length_c   1.000
_cell.angle_alpha   90.00
_cell.angle_beta   90.00
_cell.angle_gamma   90.00
#
_symmetry.space_group_name_H-M   'P 1'
#
loop_
_entity.id
_entity.type
_entity.pdbx_description
1 polymer ?
#
loop_
_entity_poly.entity_id
_entity_poly.type
_entity_poly.pdbx_seq_one_letter_code
_entity_poly.pdbx_strand_id
1 'polypeptide(L)'
;YAVGAWHADWKSIAHNHEVRWPYVFVSGYQTGLGVFNMVDPENPYTVAYYDTFNGIHNDRGAAMERMGSPYTWQVYDGAWGVDVRNADGLIVVSDMTTGFWAFRMEGFNRWHGEDWGMPNVSSAQNWEGILE
;
A
#
# COMPACT_ATOMS: atom_id res chain seq x y z
N TYR A 1 15.75 18.14 -3.64
CA TYR A 1 14.38 18.63 -3.92
C TYR A 1 13.48 17.48 -4.31
N ALA A 2 12.16 17.62 -4.05
CA ALA A 2 11.18 16.63 -4.47
C ALA A 2 10.98 16.70 -6.00
N VAL A 3 10.91 15.54 -6.65
CA VAL A 3 10.70 15.44 -8.11
C VAL A 3 9.27 15.08 -8.47
N GLY A 4 8.55 14.39 -7.58
CA GLY A 4 7.15 14.00 -7.77
C GLY A 4 6.48 13.64 -6.45
N ALA A 5 5.18 13.39 -6.51
CA ALA A 5 4.38 12.95 -5.39
C ALA A 5 3.17 12.12 -5.87
N TRP A 6 2.75 11.18 -5.04
CA TRP A 6 1.54 10.38 -5.24
C TRP A 6 0.74 10.30 -3.93
N HIS A 7 -0.56 10.25 -4.03
CA HIS A 7 -1.47 9.93 -2.93
C HIS A 7 -2.71 9.20 -3.45
N ALA A 8 -3.24 8.26 -2.66
CA ALA A 8 -4.47 7.53 -3.00
C ALA A 8 -5.69 8.44 -2.83
N ASP A 9 -5.84 9.02 -1.65
CA ASP A 9 -6.85 10.00 -1.28
C ASP A 9 -6.24 10.96 -0.26
N TRP A 10 -6.40 12.25 -0.47
CA TRP A 10 -5.90 13.27 0.46
C TRP A 10 -6.53 13.21 1.86
N LYS A 11 -7.67 12.52 2.00
CA LYS A 11 -8.37 12.30 3.27
C LYS A 11 -7.85 11.08 4.04
N SER A 12 -7.08 10.22 3.42
CA SER A 12 -6.51 9.03 4.04
C SER A 12 -5.02 9.18 4.29
N ILE A 13 -4.51 8.35 5.17
CA ILE A 13 -3.11 8.34 5.57
C ILE A 13 -2.45 7.10 4.99
N ALA A 14 -1.39 7.28 4.22
CA ALA A 14 -0.52 6.17 3.86
C ALA A 14 0.19 5.67 5.12
N HIS A 15 0.13 4.36 5.38
CA HIS A 15 0.73 3.78 6.57
C HIS A 15 2.03 3.05 6.23
N ASN A 16 1.96 2.04 5.37
CA ASN A 16 3.12 1.23 5.02
C ASN A 16 3.20 1.01 3.52
N HIS A 17 4.38 0.64 3.04
CA HIS A 17 4.58 0.41 1.61
C HIS A 17 5.64 -0.65 1.35
N GLU A 18 5.51 -1.32 0.20
CA GLU A 18 6.47 -2.23 -0.40
C GLU A 18 6.81 -1.77 -1.81
N VAL A 19 8.10 -1.73 -2.12
CA VAL A 19 8.58 -1.36 -3.46
C VAL A 19 8.95 -2.62 -4.23
N ARG A 20 8.34 -2.79 -5.39
CA ARG A 20 8.73 -3.77 -6.42
C ARG A 20 8.79 -3.03 -7.74
N TRP A 21 9.91 -2.40 -7.99
CA TRP A 21 10.09 -1.50 -9.13
C TRP A 21 9.49 -2.09 -10.42
N PRO A 22 8.72 -1.34 -11.22
CA PRO A 22 8.41 0.09 -11.05
C PRO A 22 7.19 0.37 -10.16
N TYR A 23 6.66 -0.62 -9.44
CA TYR A 23 5.47 -0.48 -8.61
C TYR A 23 5.79 -0.19 -7.15
N VAL A 24 4.90 0.58 -6.52
CA VAL A 24 4.85 0.77 -5.08
C VAL A 24 3.46 0.38 -4.60
N PHE A 25 3.43 -0.55 -3.65
CA PHE A 25 2.23 -1.05 -3.01
C PHE A 25 2.08 -0.35 -1.67
N VAL A 26 0.93 0.25 -1.41
CA VAL A 26 0.69 1.06 -0.22
C VAL A 26 -0.54 0.57 0.52
N SER A 27 -0.42 0.34 1.81
CA SER A 27 -1.56 0.23 2.71
C SER A 27 -1.91 1.63 3.24
N GLY A 28 -3.11 2.08 2.93
CA GLY A 28 -3.55 3.47 3.13
C GLY A 28 -4.73 3.59 4.08
N TYR A 29 -4.72 2.91 5.24
CA TYR A 29 -5.85 2.93 6.17
C TYR A 29 -7.19 2.75 5.45
N GLN A 30 -8.07 3.74 5.52
CA GLN A 30 -9.43 3.68 4.94
C GLN A 30 -9.46 3.63 3.41
N THR A 31 -8.37 3.86 2.71
CA THR A 31 -8.30 3.66 1.25
C THR A 31 -7.89 2.24 0.86
N GLY A 32 -7.55 1.40 1.84
CA GLY A 32 -7.16 0.02 1.58
C GLY A 32 -5.81 -0.10 0.88
N LEU A 33 -5.75 -0.95 -0.14
CA LEU A 33 -4.57 -1.15 -0.98
C LEU A 33 -4.56 -0.15 -2.13
N GLY A 34 -3.48 0.60 -2.25
CA GLY A 34 -3.16 1.38 -3.45
C GLY A 34 -1.89 0.86 -4.11
N VAL A 35 -1.86 0.82 -5.43
CA VAL A 35 -0.65 0.50 -6.20
C VAL A 35 -0.42 1.57 -7.23
N PHE A 36 0.77 2.14 -7.25
CA PHE A 36 1.14 3.12 -8.26
C PHE A 36 2.43 2.76 -8.97
N ASN A 37 2.56 3.21 -10.21
CA ASN A 37 3.75 3.08 -11.02
C ASN A 37 4.57 4.36 -10.91
N MET A 38 5.86 4.23 -10.68
CA MET A 38 6.78 5.36 -10.61
C MET A 38 8.00 5.20 -11.54
N VAL A 39 7.80 4.54 -12.69
CA VAL A 39 8.83 4.47 -13.73
C VAL A 39 9.26 5.87 -14.18
N ASP A 40 8.32 6.81 -14.21
CA ASP A 40 8.59 8.24 -14.28
C ASP A 40 8.28 8.87 -12.92
N PRO A 41 9.31 9.17 -12.11
CA PRO A 41 9.09 9.68 -10.76
C PRO A 41 8.51 11.11 -10.71
N GLU A 42 8.56 11.85 -11.83
CA GLU A 42 7.93 13.16 -11.91
C GLU A 42 6.40 13.05 -12.12
N ASN A 43 5.94 11.93 -12.69
CA ASN A 43 4.54 11.68 -13.02
C ASN A 43 4.08 10.29 -12.54
N PRO A 44 4.11 9.98 -11.24
CA PRO A 44 3.61 8.70 -10.74
C PRO A 44 2.10 8.61 -10.92
N TYR A 45 1.59 7.42 -11.25
CA TYR A 45 0.16 7.22 -11.49
C TYR A 45 -0.35 5.90 -10.91
N THR A 46 -1.60 5.88 -10.46
CA THR A 46 -2.27 4.70 -9.91
C THR A 46 -2.51 3.66 -10.99
N VAL A 47 -2.13 2.40 -10.73
CA VAL A 47 -2.35 1.25 -11.63
C VAL A 47 -3.38 0.27 -11.09
N ALA A 48 -3.52 0.18 -9.77
CA ALA A 48 -4.49 -0.69 -9.12
C ALA A 48 -4.88 -0.15 -7.74
N TYR A 49 -6.05 -0.52 -7.28
CA TYR A 49 -6.49 -0.25 -5.92
C TYR A 49 -7.56 -1.24 -5.49
N TYR A 50 -7.72 -1.42 -4.19
CA TYR A 50 -8.81 -2.14 -3.59
C TYR A 50 -9.11 -1.59 -2.19
N ASP A 51 -10.35 -1.16 -1.98
CA ASP A 51 -10.80 -0.69 -0.68
C ASP A 51 -11.14 -1.90 0.22
N THR A 52 -10.33 -2.13 1.24
CA THR A 52 -10.55 -3.20 2.23
C THR A 52 -11.43 -2.74 3.39
N PHE A 53 -11.64 -1.44 3.53
CA PHE A 53 -12.35 -0.85 4.65
C PHE A 53 -13.86 -0.95 4.44
N ASN A 54 -14.57 -1.48 5.42
CA ASN A 54 -16.03 -1.68 5.37
C ASN A 54 -16.83 -0.66 6.19
N GLY A 55 -16.16 0.34 6.75
CA GLY A 55 -16.76 1.39 7.52
C GLY A 55 -17.19 2.60 6.69
N ILE A 56 -17.65 3.62 7.37
CA ILE A 56 -17.91 4.93 6.76
C ILE A 56 -16.57 5.68 6.71
N HIS A 57 -16.14 6.03 5.52
CA HIS A 57 -14.94 6.83 5.33
C HIS A 57 -15.11 8.19 6.02
N ASN A 58 -14.20 8.51 6.92
CA ASN A 58 -14.29 9.73 7.68
C ASN A 58 -13.70 10.93 6.91
N ASP A 59 -14.46 12.00 6.88
CA ASP A 59 -13.91 13.29 6.56
C ASP A 59 -13.07 13.77 7.75
N ARG A 60 -11.76 13.96 7.53
CA ARG A 60 -10.84 14.42 8.58
C ARG A 60 -11.31 15.72 9.22
N GLY A 61 -11.86 16.65 8.44
CA GLY A 61 -12.41 17.90 8.96
C GLY A 61 -13.56 17.67 9.92
N ALA A 62 -14.55 16.88 9.52
CA ALA A 62 -15.72 16.57 10.34
C ALA A 62 -15.37 15.71 11.57
N ALA A 63 -14.36 14.86 11.48
CA ALA A 63 -13.89 14.05 12.61
C ALA A 63 -13.19 14.94 13.67
N MET A 64 -12.34 15.85 13.23
CA MET A 64 -11.66 16.81 14.12
C MET A 64 -12.66 17.73 14.81
N GLU A 65 -13.68 18.21 14.11
CA GLU A 65 -14.71 19.12 14.63
C GLU A 65 -15.59 18.43 15.69
N ARG A 66 -15.97 17.15 15.45
CA ARG A 66 -16.83 16.40 16.40
C ARG A 66 -16.16 16.01 17.70
N MET A 67 -14.86 15.83 17.72
CA MET A 67 -14.16 15.29 18.89
C MET A 67 -13.28 16.32 19.62
N GLY A 68 -13.19 17.54 19.12
CA GLY A 68 -12.37 18.58 19.75
C GLY A 68 -10.89 18.20 19.87
N SER A 69 -10.45 17.19 19.13
CA SER A 69 -9.09 16.66 19.14
C SER A 69 -8.56 16.53 17.73
N PRO A 70 -7.30 16.90 17.49
CA PRO A 70 -6.65 16.69 16.20
C PRO A 70 -6.39 15.20 15.89
N TYR A 71 -6.57 14.32 16.88
CA TYR A 71 -6.34 12.88 16.76
C TYR A 71 -7.63 12.13 17.05
N THR A 72 -8.30 11.67 15.98
CA THR A 72 -9.44 10.77 16.12
C THR A 72 -9.01 9.37 15.73
N TRP A 73 -9.31 8.39 16.56
CA TRP A 73 -9.06 6.96 16.28
C TRP A 73 -9.65 6.52 14.93
N GLN A 74 -10.73 7.16 14.50
CA GLN A 74 -11.47 6.82 13.30
C GLN A 74 -10.73 7.09 11.98
N VAL A 75 -9.70 7.91 11.96
CA VAL A 75 -8.88 8.14 10.76
C VAL A 75 -7.70 7.16 10.63
N TYR A 76 -7.47 6.35 11.67
CA TYR A 76 -6.41 5.35 11.74
C TYR A 76 -6.95 3.92 11.67
N ASP A 77 -8.11 3.71 11.10
CA ASP A 77 -8.70 2.39 10.84
C ASP A 77 -8.47 1.96 9.40
N GLY A 78 -8.46 0.63 9.17
CA GLY A 78 -8.34 0.06 7.84
C GLY A 78 -6.99 -0.60 7.59
N ALA A 79 -6.49 -0.50 6.37
CA ALA A 79 -5.28 -1.17 5.92
C ALA A 79 -4.04 -0.62 6.61
N TRP A 80 -3.36 -1.51 7.35
CA TRP A 80 -2.17 -1.18 8.13
C TRP A 80 -0.88 -1.64 7.45
N GLY A 81 -0.80 -2.91 7.09
CA GLY A 81 0.39 -3.52 6.53
C GLY A 81 0.17 -4.04 5.11
N VAL A 82 1.22 -4.00 4.32
CA VAL A 82 1.27 -4.62 3.00
C VAL A 82 2.57 -5.37 2.85
N ASP A 83 2.54 -6.54 2.22
CA ASP A 83 3.72 -7.28 1.77
C ASP A 83 3.46 -7.89 0.40
N VAL A 84 4.54 -8.11 -0.36
CA VAL A 84 4.48 -8.61 -1.73
C VAL A 84 5.48 -9.74 -1.90
N ARG A 85 4.99 -10.94 -2.19
CA ARG A 85 5.82 -12.10 -2.43
C ARG A 85 6.45 -12.06 -3.82
N ASN A 86 7.78 -12.12 -3.87
CA ASN A 86 8.53 -11.98 -5.11
C ASN A 86 8.26 -13.14 -6.10
N ALA A 87 8.15 -14.37 -5.59
CA ALA A 87 8.09 -15.58 -6.40
C ALA A 87 6.86 -15.65 -7.32
N ASP A 88 5.72 -15.10 -6.91
CA ASP A 88 4.45 -15.23 -7.62
C ASP A 88 3.58 -13.98 -7.60
N GLY A 89 4.11 -12.86 -7.10
CA GLY A 89 3.38 -11.58 -7.07
C GLY A 89 2.16 -11.57 -6.15
N LEU A 90 2.07 -12.50 -5.17
CA LEU A 90 1.01 -12.46 -4.17
C LEU A 90 1.17 -11.21 -3.29
N ILE A 91 0.11 -10.43 -3.21
CA ILE A 91 0.04 -9.24 -2.35
C ILE A 91 -0.80 -9.59 -1.13
N VAL A 92 -0.30 -9.29 0.05
CA VAL A 92 -1.03 -9.49 1.32
C VAL A 92 -1.20 -8.15 2.00
N VAL A 93 -2.42 -7.88 2.47
CA VAL A 93 -2.73 -6.66 3.23
C VAL A 93 -3.35 -7.07 4.56
N SER A 94 -2.86 -6.49 5.65
CA SER A 94 -3.50 -6.58 6.95
C SER A 94 -4.34 -5.33 7.18
N ASP A 95 -5.63 -5.52 7.41
CA ASP A 95 -6.57 -4.47 7.75
C ASP A 95 -7.03 -4.66 9.20
N MET A 96 -7.03 -3.57 9.98
CA MET A 96 -7.33 -3.63 11.42
C MET A 96 -8.77 -4.03 11.72
N THR A 97 -9.69 -3.80 10.80
CA THR A 97 -11.12 -4.05 11.01
C THR A 97 -11.63 -5.25 10.23
N THR A 98 -11.09 -5.52 9.04
CA THR A 98 -11.57 -6.57 8.15
C THR A 98 -10.65 -7.78 8.05
N GLY A 99 -9.47 -7.72 8.67
CA GLY A 99 -8.53 -8.83 8.77
C GLY A 99 -7.55 -8.90 7.61
N PHE A 100 -7.16 -10.11 7.21
CA PHE A 100 -6.17 -10.33 6.16
C PHE A 100 -6.83 -10.50 4.79
N TRP A 101 -6.24 -9.82 3.81
CA TRP A 101 -6.63 -9.87 2.40
C TRP A 101 -5.46 -10.36 1.56
N ALA A 102 -5.76 -11.15 0.54
CA ALA A 102 -4.78 -11.62 -0.43
C ALA A 102 -5.23 -11.23 -1.85
N PHE A 103 -4.32 -10.62 -2.61
CA PHE A 103 -4.63 -10.08 -3.94
C PHE A 103 -3.67 -10.59 -5.00
N ARG A 104 -4.14 -10.55 -6.24
CA ARG A 104 -3.33 -10.64 -7.46
C ARG A 104 -3.58 -9.41 -8.31
N MET A 105 -2.52 -8.78 -8.76
CA MET A 105 -2.61 -7.68 -9.72
C MET A 105 -2.38 -8.24 -11.13
N GLU A 106 -3.27 -7.90 -12.06
CA GLU A 106 -3.12 -8.30 -13.44
C GLU A 106 -1.80 -7.78 -14.02
N GLY A 107 -1.08 -8.63 -14.73
CA GLY A 107 0.22 -8.28 -15.29
C GLY A 107 1.40 -8.29 -14.30
N PHE A 108 1.15 -8.59 -13.01
CA PHE A 108 2.19 -8.71 -11.99
C PHE A 108 2.12 -10.10 -11.33
N ASN A 109 2.91 -11.04 -11.84
CA ASN A 109 2.90 -12.44 -11.41
C ASN A 109 4.22 -12.91 -10.78
N ARG A 110 5.22 -12.07 -10.76
CA ARG A 110 6.50 -12.25 -10.08
C ARG A 110 7.27 -10.94 -10.08
N TRP A 111 8.26 -10.84 -9.23
CA TRP A 111 9.24 -9.75 -9.27
C TRP A 111 10.62 -10.30 -8.93
N HIS A 112 11.65 -9.84 -9.64
CA HIS A 112 13.03 -10.15 -9.35
C HIS A 112 13.87 -8.88 -9.47
N GLY A 113 14.57 -8.53 -8.40
CA GLY A 113 15.33 -7.27 -8.34
C GLY A 113 16.39 -7.15 -9.41
N GLU A 114 17.06 -8.26 -9.76
CA GLU A 114 18.12 -8.28 -10.78
C GLU A 114 17.61 -7.83 -12.17
N ASP A 115 16.36 -8.08 -12.50
CA ASP A 115 15.74 -7.60 -13.75
C ASP A 115 15.78 -6.06 -13.84
N TRP A 116 15.97 -5.40 -12.70
CA TRP A 116 16.01 -3.95 -12.55
C TRP A 116 17.35 -3.42 -11.99
N GLY A 117 18.37 -4.29 -11.88
CA GLY A 117 19.63 -3.92 -11.25
C GLY A 117 19.52 -3.65 -9.75
N MET A 118 18.56 -4.27 -9.08
CA MET A 118 18.27 -4.10 -7.65
C MET A 118 18.45 -5.42 -6.89
N PRO A 119 18.67 -5.36 -5.57
CA PRO A 119 18.65 -6.56 -4.74
C PRO A 119 17.25 -7.19 -4.73
N ASN A 120 17.21 -8.52 -4.67
CA ASN A 120 15.97 -9.28 -4.61
C ASN A 120 15.52 -9.49 -3.16
N VAL A 121 15.09 -8.43 -2.50
CA VAL A 121 14.72 -8.39 -1.08
C VAL A 121 13.34 -7.78 -0.88
N SER A 122 12.69 -8.13 0.24
CA SER A 122 11.51 -7.44 0.75
C SER A 122 11.82 -6.74 2.06
N SER A 123 10.98 -5.82 2.49
CA SER A 123 11.14 -5.14 3.79
C SER A 123 10.86 -6.08 4.97
N ALA A 124 10.05 -7.11 4.78
CA ALA A 124 9.64 -8.03 5.84
C ALA A 124 10.57 -9.24 5.96
N GLN A 125 10.85 -9.91 4.86
CA GLN A 125 11.69 -11.11 4.85
C GLN A 125 12.08 -11.51 3.42
N ASN A 126 13.13 -12.33 3.31
CA ASN A 126 13.48 -12.96 2.06
C ASN A 126 12.59 -14.21 1.85
N TRP A 127 11.63 -14.12 0.96
CA TRP A 127 10.70 -15.19 0.63
C TRP A 127 11.33 -16.33 -0.21
N GLU A 128 12.49 -16.11 -0.79
CA GLU A 128 13.13 -17.06 -1.69
C GLU A 128 14.04 -18.08 -0.96
N GLY A 129 14.42 -17.80 0.28
CA GLY A 129 15.30 -18.66 1.07
C GLY A 129 14.59 -19.79 1.83
N ILE A 130 13.29 -19.98 1.67
CA ILE A 130 12.49 -20.93 2.46
C ILE A 130 12.03 -22.16 1.65
N LEU A 131 12.33 -22.20 0.36
CA LEU A 131 11.87 -23.28 -0.53
C LEU A 131 13.02 -24.20 -1.03
N GLU A 132 14.10 -24.30 -0.27
CA GLU A 132 15.08 -25.37 -0.45
C GLU A 132 14.79 -26.54 0.49
#